data_e4111ceb26cabe36d4bc6b40530eca20
#
_entry.id   e4111ceb26cabe36d4bc6b40530eca20
#
_cell.length_a   1.000
_cell.length_b   1.000
_cell.length_c   1.000
_cell.angle_alpha   90.00
_cell.angle_beta   90.00
_cell.angle_gamma   90.00
#
_symmetry.space_group_name_H-M   'P 1'
#
loop_
_entity.id
_entity.type
_entity.pdbx_description
1 polymer ?
#
loop_
_entity_poly.entity_id
_entity_poly.type
_entity_poly.pdbx_seq_one_letter_code
_entity_poly.pdbx_strand_id
1 'polypeptide(L)'
;MPLDGLARAFRVSPHHSSAILLKVNLVAASLDPTSLIDRATFRKAVQDYIVFGNGYLEPVRSRLGGTIALRHAMARYTRRGLIDGDYWWVPGVQEATKLAPGVVHLAMPDVNQELYGVPEYLSALQAALLNEAATLFRRRYYLNGSHAGYILYATGEIDVNDTQAIKDAMRAAKGPGNFRNMFVHAPNGKDGSIKIIPIAEAGAKDEFLGIKNATQADVMAAHRVPPQLLGIVPAQGSAFGNPKDATAMFYELEIEPLQAAFLEVNDRVGQEVVRFRARALASGG
;
A
#
# COMPACT_ATOMS: atom_id res chain seq x y z
N MET A 1 13.49 9.83 6.30
CA MET A 1 12.10 9.35 6.07
C MET A 1 11.79 8.23 7.06
N PRO A 2 10.65 8.22 7.73
CA PRO A 2 10.32 7.18 8.70
C PRO A 2 9.93 5.88 7.98
N LEU A 3 10.80 4.86 8.01
CA LEU A 3 10.56 3.55 7.39
C LEU A 3 9.31 2.86 7.94
N ASP A 4 8.95 3.11 9.20
CA ASP A 4 7.71 2.63 9.80
C ASP A 4 6.45 3.22 9.13
N GLY A 5 6.51 4.47 8.70
CA GLY A 5 5.45 5.11 7.92
C GLY A 5 5.23 4.39 6.59
N LEU A 6 6.29 4.09 5.86
CA LEU A 6 6.22 3.35 4.60
C LEU A 6 5.70 1.91 4.80
N ALA A 7 6.16 1.23 5.85
CA ALA A 7 5.70 -0.11 6.18
C ALA A 7 4.17 -0.15 6.43
N ARG A 8 3.63 0.87 7.11
CA ARG A 8 2.17 1.02 7.31
C ARG A 8 1.46 1.37 6.00
N ALA A 9 2.04 2.30 5.23
CA ALA A 9 1.49 2.75 3.96
C ALA A 9 1.39 1.64 2.90
N PHE A 10 2.22 0.61 2.97
CA PHE A 10 2.22 -0.52 2.03
C PHE A 10 0.82 -1.13 1.82
N ARG A 11 -0.05 -1.11 2.83
CA ARG A 11 -1.38 -1.75 2.78
C ARG A 11 -2.55 -0.76 2.87
N VAL A 12 -2.32 0.53 2.74
CA VAL A 12 -3.38 1.56 2.86
C VAL A 12 -4.40 1.50 1.71
N SER A 13 -3.96 1.10 0.52
CA SER A 13 -4.83 0.99 -0.65
C SER A 13 -4.61 -0.33 -1.37
N PRO A 14 -5.67 -1.01 -1.84
CA PRO A 14 -5.54 -2.24 -2.63
C PRO A 14 -4.78 -2.01 -3.94
N HIS A 15 -4.94 -0.85 -4.57
CA HIS A 15 -4.25 -0.50 -5.81
C HIS A 15 -2.75 -0.34 -5.58
N HIS A 16 -2.36 0.32 -4.48
CA HIS A 16 -0.98 0.51 -4.09
C HIS A 16 -0.26 -0.83 -3.78
N SER A 17 -0.83 -1.62 -2.90
CA SER A 17 -0.22 -2.92 -2.55
C SER A 17 -0.19 -3.90 -3.73
N SER A 18 -1.23 -3.92 -4.58
CA SER A 18 -1.28 -4.80 -5.75
C SER A 18 -0.25 -4.42 -6.80
N ALA A 19 -0.04 -3.12 -7.05
CA ALA A 19 0.98 -2.65 -7.97
C ALA A 19 2.40 -3.04 -7.52
N ILE A 20 2.71 -2.85 -6.24
CA ILE A 20 3.98 -3.30 -5.65
C ILE A 20 4.15 -4.81 -5.78
N LEU A 21 3.14 -5.58 -5.37
CA LEU A 21 3.22 -7.05 -5.40
C LEU A 21 3.31 -7.60 -6.82
N LEU A 22 2.70 -6.96 -7.80
CA LEU A 22 2.86 -7.34 -9.22
C LEU A 22 4.33 -7.22 -9.65
N LYS A 23 4.97 -6.08 -9.39
CA LYS A 23 6.39 -5.88 -9.68
C LYS A 23 7.28 -6.90 -8.96
N VAL A 24 7.06 -7.08 -7.64
CA VAL A 24 7.79 -8.07 -6.83
C VAL A 24 7.65 -9.49 -7.42
N ASN A 25 6.44 -9.88 -7.79
CA ASN A 25 6.16 -11.21 -8.33
C ASN A 25 6.86 -11.44 -9.68
N LEU A 26 6.81 -10.46 -10.57
CA LEU A 26 7.42 -10.59 -11.90
C LEU A 26 8.96 -10.64 -11.81
N VAL A 27 9.58 -9.76 -11.02
CA VAL A 27 11.03 -9.76 -10.84
C VAL A 27 11.49 -11.04 -10.12
N ALA A 28 10.81 -11.45 -9.04
CA ALA A 28 11.20 -12.66 -8.32
C ALA A 28 10.96 -13.95 -9.13
N ALA A 29 9.91 -14.00 -9.96
CA ALA A 29 9.62 -15.13 -10.82
C ALA A 29 10.65 -15.31 -11.95
N SER A 30 11.26 -14.23 -12.42
CA SER A 30 12.28 -14.27 -13.47
C SER A 30 13.65 -14.72 -12.97
N LEU A 31 13.89 -14.75 -11.65
CA LEU A 31 15.16 -15.20 -11.10
C LEU A 31 15.46 -16.65 -11.53
N ASP A 32 16.69 -16.87 -11.98
CA ASP A 32 17.31 -18.18 -12.06
C ASP A 32 18.19 -18.35 -10.81
N PRO A 33 17.78 -19.17 -9.81
CA PRO A 33 18.51 -19.27 -8.54
C PRO A 33 19.93 -19.75 -8.71
N THR A 34 20.84 -19.18 -7.93
CA THR A 34 22.21 -19.64 -7.79
C THR A 34 22.40 -20.34 -6.45
N SER A 35 23.59 -20.90 -6.21
CA SER A 35 23.95 -21.46 -4.89
C SER A 35 24.05 -20.39 -3.79
N LEU A 36 24.13 -19.11 -4.19
CA LEU A 36 24.38 -17.98 -3.27
C LEU A 36 23.09 -17.27 -2.83
N ILE A 37 22.02 -17.35 -3.62
CA ILE A 37 20.74 -16.75 -3.29
C ILE A 37 19.56 -17.61 -3.76
N ASP A 38 18.65 -17.90 -2.85
CA ASP A 38 17.40 -18.56 -3.17
C ASP A 38 16.29 -17.54 -3.54
N ARG A 39 15.20 -18.04 -4.12
CA ARG A 39 14.06 -17.22 -4.55
C ARG A 39 13.36 -16.50 -3.38
N ALA A 40 13.33 -17.12 -2.20
CA ALA A 40 12.65 -16.54 -1.05
C ALA A 40 13.43 -15.33 -0.52
N THR A 41 14.75 -15.47 -0.40
CA THR A 41 15.66 -14.38 -0.01
C THR A 41 15.62 -13.24 -1.03
N PHE A 42 15.73 -13.57 -2.33
CA PHE A 42 15.66 -12.59 -3.40
C PHE A 42 14.33 -11.85 -3.41
N ARG A 43 13.20 -12.56 -3.32
CA ARG A 43 11.87 -11.94 -3.27
C ARG A 43 11.73 -10.94 -2.12
N LYS A 44 12.27 -11.25 -0.93
CA LYS A 44 12.26 -10.32 0.20
C LYS A 44 13.07 -9.07 -0.09
N ALA A 45 14.24 -9.21 -0.69
CA ALA A 45 15.09 -8.07 -1.07
C ALA A 45 14.41 -7.18 -2.12
N VAL A 46 13.77 -7.78 -3.14
CA VAL A 46 12.98 -7.05 -4.15
C VAL A 46 11.81 -6.31 -3.50
N GLN A 47 11.10 -6.96 -2.58
CA GLN A 47 9.99 -6.31 -1.89
C GLN A 47 10.46 -5.11 -1.08
N ASP A 48 11.53 -5.24 -0.32
CA ASP A 48 12.08 -4.14 0.47
C ASP A 48 12.58 -3.00 -0.45
N TYR A 49 13.25 -3.32 -1.54
CA TYR A 49 13.71 -2.35 -2.51
C TYR A 49 12.54 -1.52 -3.08
N ILE A 50 11.45 -2.17 -3.47
CA ILE A 50 10.30 -1.46 -4.04
C ILE A 50 9.52 -0.70 -2.96
N VAL A 51 9.34 -1.26 -1.74
CA VAL A 51 8.56 -0.63 -0.66
C VAL A 51 9.31 0.51 0.00
N PHE A 52 10.61 0.34 0.25
CA PHE A 52 11.40 1.31 1.03
C PHE A 52 12.39 2.11 0.18
N GLY A 53 12.52 1.81 -1.10
CA GLY A 53 13.60 2.32 -1.93
C GLY A 53 14.97 1.73 -1.58
N ASN A 54 15.03 0.74 -0.70
CA ASN A 54 16.27 0.16 -0.16
C ASN A 54 16.16 -1.36 -0.05
N GLY A 55 17.15 -2.06 -0.58
CA GLY A 55 17.29 -3.50 -0.41
C GLY A 55 18.66 -3.83 0.19
N TYR A 56 18.71 -4.74 1.15
CA TYR A 56 19.95 -5.14 1.81
C TYR A 56 20.15 -6.63 1.77
N LEU A 57 21.35 -7.04 1.35
CA LEU A 57 21.79 -8.42 1.33
C LEU A 57 23.09 -8.54 2.14
N GLU A 58 23.05 -9.33 3.21
CA GLU A 58 24.20 -9.58 4.08
C GLU A 58 24.93 -10.84 3.64
N PRO A 59 26.26 -10.79 3.40
CA PRO A 59 27.02 -11.96 3.02
C PRO A 59 27.21 -12.92 4.20
N VAL A 60 26.95 -14.19 3.96
CA VAL A 60 27.36 -15.29 4.84
C VAL A 60 28.72 -15.79 4.34
N ARG A 61 29.74 -15.74 5.19
CA ARG A 61 31.10 -16.08 4.82
C ARG A 61 31.49 -17.46 5.31
N SER A 62 32.28 -18.16 4.53
CA SER A 62 32.97 -19.37 4.94
C SER A 62 34.12 -19.05 5.91
N ARG A 63 34.67 -20.07 6.56
CA ARG A 63 35.87 -19.93 7.41
C ARG A 63 37.10 -19.40 6.64
N LEU A 64 37.15 -19.59 5.33
CA LEU A 64 38.19 -19.09 4.44
C LEU A 64 37.92 -17.68 3.89
N GLY A 65 36.84 -17.03 4.34
CA GLY A 65 36.49 -15.66 3.97
C GLY A 65 35.66 -15.50 2.70
N GLY A 66 35.46 -16.55 1.89
CA GLY A 66 34.64 -16.51 0.69
C GLY A 66 33.13 -16.41 1.02
N THR A 67 32.36 -15.68 0.22
CA THR A 67 30.89 -15.62 0.33
C THR A 67 30.29 -16.94 -0.11
N ILE A 68 29.48 -17.57 0.74
CA ILE A 68 28.82 -18.85 0.49
C ILE A 68 27.30 -18.73 0.35
N ALA A 69 26.73 -17.65 0.82
CA ALA A 69 25.30 -17.31 0.65
C ALA A 69 25.10 -15.82 0.91
N LEU A 70 23.94 -15.31 0.46
CA LEU A 70 23.43 -14.00 0.85
C LEU A 70 22.17 -14.17 1.69
N ARG A 71 22.05 -13.37 2.72
CA ARG A 71 20.90 -13.33 3.62
C ARG A 71 20.22 -11.96 3.51
N HIS A 72 18.90 -11.95 3.40
CA HIS A 72 18.14 -10.71 3.41
C HIS A 72 18.18 -10.04 4.79
N ALA A 73 18.58 -8.78 4.83
CA ALA A 73 18.46 -7.90 5.99
C ALA A 73 17.31 -6.93 5.73
N MET A 74 16.24 -7.01 6.55
CA MET A 74 15.03 -6.23 6.34
C MET A 74 15.31 -4.72 6.39
N ALA A 75 14.97 -4.00 5.34
CA ALA A 75 15.25 -2.57 5.20
C ALA A 75 14.65 -1.73 6.34
N ARG A 76 13.48 -2.11 6.84
CA ARG A 76 12.83 -1.45 7.97
C ARG A 76 13.74 -1.31 9.19
N TYR A 77 14.58 -2.29 9.45
CA TYR A 77 15.45 -2.34 10.63
C TYR A 77 16.93 -2.13 10.32
N THR A 78 17.33 -2.10 9.06
CA THR A 78 18.72 -1.87 8.68
C THR A 78 19.05 -0.39 8.69
N ARG A 79 20.17 -0.04 9.33
CA ARG A 79 20.65 1.35 9.41
C ARG A 79 22.11 1.39 8.95
N ARG A 80 22.44 2.44 8.20
CA ARG A 80 23.82 2.75 7.82
C ARG A 80 24.57 3.26 9.05
N GLY A 81 25.79 2.77 9.25
CA GLY A 81 26.70 3.23 10.31
C GLY A 81 27.33 4.57 9.96
N LEU A 82 28.05 5.14 10.92
CA LEU A 82 28.86 6.36 10.73
C LEU A 82 30.09 6.10 9.83
N ILE A 83 30.61 4.86 9.87
CA ILE A 83 31.71 4.43 9.00
C ILE A 83 31.08 3.90 7.71
N ASP A 84 31.61 4.34 6.59
CA ASP A 84 31.12 3.87 5.28
C ASP A 84 31.31 2.34 5.13
N GLY A 85 30.27 1.70 4.59
CA GLY A 85 30.22 0.23 4.49
C GLY A 85 29.77 -0.50 5.75
N ASP A 86 29.60 0.19 6.89
CA ASP A 86 29.04 -0.40 8.10
C ASP A 86 27.51 -0.31 8.10
N TYR A 87 26.87 -1.42 8.45
CA TYR A 87 25.42 -1.53 8.60
C TYR A 87 25.05 -2.18 9.92
N TRP A 88 23.92 -1.76 10.47
CA TRP A 88 23.42 -2.19 11.76
C TRP A 88 21.99 -2.67 11.66
N TRP A 89 21.69 -3.76 12.33
CA TRP A 89 20.33 -4.22 12.58
C TRP A 89 19.79 -3.59 13.85
N VAL A 90 18.72 -2.79 13.74
CA VAL A 90 18.15 -1.98 14.84
C VAL A 90 16.65 -2.23 14.91
N PRO A 91 16.19 -3.35 15.49
CA PRO A 91 14.77 -3.66 15.61
C PRO A 91 14.07 -2.82 16.68
N GLY A 92 14.81 -2.29 17.66
CA GLY A 92 14.30 -1.46 18.75
C GLY A 92 15.35 -0.45 19.24
N VAL A 93 14.95 0.43 20.15
CA VAL A 93 15.78 1.57 20.59
C VAL A 93 17.06 1.14 21.33
N GLN A 94 17.05 -0.05 21.94
CA GLN A 94 18.19 -0.53 22.76
C GLN A 94 18.91 -1.74 22.15
N GLU A 95 18.47 -2.21 20.99
CA GLU A 95 19.01 -3.41 20.36
C GLU A 95 19.63 -3.05 19.02
N ALA A 96 20.94 -2.91 18.97
CA ALA A 96 21.66 -2.70 17.74
C ALA A 96 22.74 -3.79 17.58
N THR A 97 22.67 -4.54 16.48
CA THR A 97 23.67 -5.55 16.13
C THR A 97 24.33 -5.17 14.83
N LYS A 98 25.67 -5.13 14.81
CA LYS A 98 26.42 -4.87 13.58
C LYS A 98 26.26 -6.05 12.62
N LEU A 99 25.88 -5.76 11.37
CA LEU A 99 25.84 -6.76 10.31
C LEU A 99 27.25 -7.12 9.84
N ALA A 100 27.36 -8.26 9.17
CA ALA A 100 28.63 -8.71 8.61
C ALA A 100 29.22 -7.69 7.62
N PRO A 101 30.53 -7.52 7.55
CA PRO A 101 31.15 -6.64 6.57
C PRO A 101 30.82 -7.06 5.13
N GLY A 102 30.61 -6.09 4.25
CA GLY A 102 30.29 -6.33 2.85
C GLY A 102 28.79 -6.49 2.55
N VAL A 103 27.93 -5.93 3.40
CA VAL A 103 26.49 -5.81 3.09
C VAL A 103 26.32 -5.09 1.76
N VAL A 104 25.57 -5.71 0.85
CA VAL A 104 25.15 -5.08 -0.40
C VAL A 104 23.92 -4.24 -0.11
N HIS A 105 24.02 -2.94 -0.30
CA HIS A 105 22.91 -1.99 -0.20
C HIS A 105 22.54 -1.53 -1.60
N LEU A 106 21.38 -1.93 -2.06
CA LEU A 106 20.73 -1.39 -3.27
C LEU A 106 19.82 -0.24 -2.85
N ALA A 107 20.01 0.94 -3.41
CA ALA A 107 19.25 2.13 -3.08
C ALA A 107 18.67 2.76 -4.35
N MET A 108 17.39 3.08 -4.35
CA MET A 108 16.78 3.91 -5.40
C MET A 108 17.29 5.33 -5.28
N PRO A 109 17.90 5.91 -6.32
CA PRO A 109 18.46 7.25 -6.24
C PRO A 109 17.38 8.31 -5.99
N ASP A 110 17.70 9.34 -5.22
CA ASP A 110 16.85 10.48 -4.99
C ASP A 110 17.67 11.79 -5.02
N VAL A 111 17.08 12.85 -5.57
CA VAL A 111 17.75 14.13 -5.73
C VAL A 111 17.98 14.90 -4.42
N ASN A 112 17.32 14.49 -3.34
CA ASN A 112 17.34 15.18 -2.06
C ASN A 112 18.23 14.49 -1.02
N GLN A 113 18.75 13.29 -1.29
CA GLN A 113 19.58 12.56 -0.34
C GLN A 113 20.46 11.48 -1.00
N GLU A 114 21.56 11.13 -0.31
CA GLU A 114 22.55 10.16 -0.77
C GLU A 114 22.60 8.89 0.07
N LEU A 115 22.15 8.94 1.34
CA LEU A 115 22.38 7.86 2.32
C LEU A 115 21.42 6.68 2.15
N TYR A 116 20.18 6.97 1.79
CA TYR A 116 19.13 5.97 1.62
C TYR A 116 18.39 6.21 0.31
N GLY A 117 17.93 5.13 -0.28
CA GLY A 117 17.01 5.21 -1.40
C GLY A 117 15.63 5.72 -0.98
N VAL A 118 14.90 6.29 -1.92
CA VAL A 118 13.52 6.77 -1.76
C VAL A 118 12.64 6.03 -2.76
N PRO A 119 11.53 5.43 -2.33
CA PRO A 119 10.67 4.71 -3.26
C PRO A 119 9.96 5.66 -4.22
N GLU A 120 9.93 5.32 -5.50
CA GLU A 120 9.40 6.14 -6.59
C GLU A 120 7.92 6.52 -6.43
N TYR A 121 7.14 5.67 -5.75
CA TYR A 121 5.71 5.88 -5.57
C TYR A 121 5.34 6.95 -4.51
N LEU A 122 6.30 7.60 -3.87
CA LEU A 122 6.01 8.57 -2.81
C LEU A 122 5.07 9.70 -3.24
N SER A 123 5.14 10.10 -4.52
CA SER A 123 4.24 11.10 -5.09
C SER A 123 2.75 10.71 -5.01
N ALA A 124 2.44 9.42 -5.04
CA ALA A 124 1.08 8.90 -4.96
C ALA A 124 0.63 8.56 -3.53
N LEU A 125 1.47 8.75 -2.51
CA LEU A 125 1.13 8.33 -1.16
C LEU A 125 -0.11 9.07 -0.63
N GLN A 126 -0.27 10.35 -0.95
CA GLN A 126 -1.46 11.12 -0.57
C GLN A 126 -2.72 10.59 -1.26
N ALA A 127 -2.65 10.22 -2.53
CA ALA A 127 -3.76 9.60 -3.25
C ALA A 127 -4.12 8.23 -2.64
N ALA A 128 -3.14 7.42 -2.25
CA ALA A 128 -3.37 6.14 -1.59
C ALA A 128 -4.06 6.30 -0.22
N LEU A 129 -3.62 7.28 0.60
CA LEU A 129 -4.24 7.61 1.88
C LEU A 129 -5.65 8.18 1.73
N LEU A 130 -5.89 9.02 0.72
CA LEU A 130 -7.23 9.53 0.40
C LEU A 130 -8.17 8.40 -0.04
N ASN A 131 -7.68 7.44 -0.81
CA ASN A 131 -8.44 6.24 -1.19
C ASN A 131 -8.83 5.40 0.02
N GLU A 132 -7.94 5.25 1.01
CA GLU A 132 -8.23 4.61 2.29
C GLU A 132 -9.31 5.38 3.06
N ALA A 133 -9.13 6.70 3.23
CA ALA A 133 -10.06 7.55 3.95
C ALA A 133 -11.47 7.50 3.34
N ALA A 134 -11.61 7.54 2.02
CA ALA A 134 -12.88 7.38 1.31
C ALA A 134 -13.50 6.01 1.55
N THR A 135 -12.69 4.95 1.60
CA THR A 135 -13.15 3.58 1.89
C THR A 135 -13.63 3.45 3.34
N LEU A 136 -12.89 4.02 4.30
CA LEU A 136 -13.26 4.01 5.72
C LEU A 136 -14.53 4.84 5.98
N PHE A 137 -14.65 5.99 5.35
CA PHE A 137 -15.86 6.81 5.45
C PHE A 137 -17.07 6.04 4.91
N ARG A 138 -16.97 5.46 3.71
CA ARG A 138 -18.04 4.66 3.11
C ARG A 138 -18.43 3.48 3.99
N ARG A 139 -17.46 2.78 4.57
CA ARG A 139 -17.72 1.69 5.52
C ARG A 139 -18.51 2.18 6.73
N ARG A 140 -18.11 3.31 7.34
CA ARG A 140 -18.83 3.90 8.49
C ARG A 140 -20.24 4.35 8.10
N TYR A 141 -20.39 4.94 6.92
CA TYR A 141 -21.69 5.35 6.38
C TYR A 141 -22.65 4.16 6.30
N TYR A 142 -22.24 3.05 5.72
CA TYR A 142 -23.06 1.83 5.66
C TYR A 142 -23.29 1.18 7.02
N LEU A 143 -22.31 1.16 7.89
CA LEU A 143 -22.46 0.64 9.26
C LEU A 143 -23.46 1.47 10.08
N ASN A 144 -23.60 2.74 9.79
CA ASN A 144 -24.56 3.64 10.44
C ASN A 144 -25.95 3.66 9.75
N GLY A 145 -26.26 2.67 8.90
CA GLY A 145 -27.56 2.58 8.24
C GLY A 145 -27.71 3.51 7.04
N SER A 146 -26.62 3.81 6.35
CA SER A 146 -26.57 4.70 5.16
C SER A 146 -27.02 6.15 5.45
N HIS A 147 -26.75 6.63 6.66
CA HIS A 147 -26.98 8.02 7.06
C HIS A 147 -25.67 8.71 7.46
N ALA A 148 -25.44 9.90 6.94
CA ALA A 148 -24.33 10.77 7.36
C ALA A 148 -24.51 11.28 8.79
N GLY A 149 -25.69 11.07 9.32
CA GLY A 149 -26.16 11.56 10.61
C GLY A 149 -27.35 12.51 10.44
N TYR A 150 -28.02 12.77 11.51
CA TYR A 150 -29.11 13.75 11.55
C TYR A 150 -29.06 14.52 12.86
N ILE A 151 -29.59 15.72 12.84
CA ILE A 151 -29.81 16.54 14.02
C ILE A 151 -31.27 16.34 14.42
N LEU A 152 -31.48 15.78 15.61
CA LEU A 152 -32.80 15.78 16.20
C LEU A 152 -32.98 17.12 16.94
N TYR A 153 -33.82 17.96 16.42
CA TYR A 153 -34.14 19.25 17.00
C TYR A 153 -35.52 19.19 17.67
N ALA A 154 -35.55 19.42 18.98
CA ALA A 154 -36.78 19.42 19.76
C ALA A 154 -37.01 20.80 20.39
N THR A 155 -38.24 21.35 20.24
CA THR A 155 -38.64 22.69 20.64
C THR A 155 -39.72 22.67 21.72
N GLY A 156 -39.80 21.71 22.60
CA GLY A 156 -40.79 21.63 23.69
C GLY A 156 -40.15 21.28 25.00
N GLU A 157 -40.86 21.49 26.13
CA GLU A 157 -40.51 20.90 27.41
C GLU A 157 -40.63 19.38 27.28
N ILE A 158 -39.48 18.70 27.14
CA ILE A 158 -39.41 17.24 27.14
C ILE A 158 -38.91 16.80 28.51
N ASP A 159 -39.62 15.88 29.14
CA ASP A 159 -39.17 15.28 30.41
C ASP A 159 -37.79 14.64 30.25
N VAL A 160 -36.98 14.70 31.30
CA VAL A 160 -35.62 14.14 31.31
C VAL A 160 -35.63 12.63 30.96
N ASN A 161 -36.65 11.91 31.45
CA ASN A 161 -36.84 10.50 31.20
C ASN A 161 -37.13 10.21 29.71
N ASP A 162 -37.97 11.04 29.07
CA ASP A 162 -38.31 10.93 27.66
C ASP A 162 -37.10 11.26 26.78
N THR A 163 -36.32 12.25 27.21
CA THR A 163 -35.05 12.59 26.51
C THR A 163 -34.06 11.43 26.55
N GLN A 164 -33.96 10.73 27.67
CA GLN A 164 -33.09 9.56 27.78
C GLN A 164 -33.61 8.37 26.96
N ALA A 165 -34.93 8.10 27.00
CA ALA A 165 -35.55 7.05 26.20
C ALA A 165 -35.36 7.26 24.68
N ILE A 166 -35.48 8.50 24.23
CA ILE A 166 -35.21 8.86 22.82
C ILE A 166 -33.75 8.61 22.47
N LYS A 167 -32.80 9.04 23.31
CA LYS A 167 -31.36 8.81 23.10
C LYS A 167 -31.01 7.32 23.04
N ASP A 168 -31.61 6.52 23.88
CA ASP A 168 -31.34 5.08 23.97
C ASP A 168 -31.97 4.34 22.76
N ALA A 169 -33.17 4.74 22.33
CA ALA A 169 -33.79 4.24 21.10
C ALA A 169 -32.95 4.60 19.85
N MET A 170 -32.40 5.82 19.79
CA MET A 170 -31.50 6.25 18.73
C MET A 170 -30.18 5.46 18.72
N ARG A 171 -29.62 5.13 19.89
CA ARG A 171 -28.42 4.29 20.00
C ARG A 171 -28.70 2.86 19.55
N ALA A 172 -29.85 2.31 19.96
CA ALA A 172 -30.26 0.95 19.61
C ALA A 172 -30.60 0.79 18.12
N ALA A 173 -30.95 1.88 17.42
CA ALA A 173 -31.22 1.88 15.99
C ALA A 173 -29.95 1.95 15.12
N LYS A 174 -28.76 2.13 15.72
CA LYS A 174 -27.48 2.16 14.99
C LYS A 174 -26.94 0.75 14.77
N GLY A 175 -26.41 0.48 13.57
CA GLY A 175 -25.65 -0.72 13.25
C GLY A 175 -26.21 -1.55 12.10
N PRO A 176 -25.41 -2.48 11.54
CA PRO A 176 -25.82 -3.36 10.44
C PRO A 176 -26.97 -4.27 10.88
N GLY A 177 -28.04 -4.29 10.12
CA GLY A 177 -29.25 -5.10 10.41
C GLY A 177 -30.26 -4.46 11.34
N ASN A 178 -30.00 -3.28 11.92
CA ASN A 178 -30.94 -2.54 12.74
C ASN A 178 -31.70 -1.48 11.91
N PHE A 179 -32.29 -1.85 10.78
CA PHE A 179 -33.24 -1.02 10.03
C PHE A 179 -34.59 -0.94 10.76
N ARG A 180 -34.57 -0.52 12.03
CA ARG A 180 -35.81 -0.37 12.81
C ARG A 180 -36.27 1.05 12.67
N ASN A 181 -37.52 1.21 12.21
CA ASN A 181 -38.22 2.48 12.29
C ASN A 181 -38.35 2.86 13.76
N MET A 182 -37.93 4.07 14.11
CA MET A 182 -38.12 4.60 15.45
C MET A 182 -39.57 5.06 15.56
N PHE A 183 -40.33 4.47 16.46
CA PHE A 183 -41.64 4.92 16.82
C PHE A 183 -41.57 5.78 18.06
N VAL A 184 -41.98 7.05 17.97
CA VAL A 184 -42.06 7.96 19.10
C VAL A 184 -43.52 8.32 19.28
N HIS A 185 -44.13 7.95 20.42
CA HIS A 185 -45.47 8.33 20.78
C HIS A 185 -45.40 9.52 21.76
N ALA A 186 -45.89 10.67 21.35
CA ALA A 186 -45.94 11.88 22.18
C ALA A 186 -47.44 12.34 22.27
N PRO A 187 -48.19 11.82 23.22
CA PRO A 187 -49.64 12.03 23.31
C PRO A 187 -50.06 13.49 23.45
N ASN A 188 -49.20 14.37 23.93
CA ASN A 188 -49.43 15.80 24.11
C ASN A 188 -48.52 16.69 23.27
N GLY A 189 -47.84 16.10 22.26
CA GLY A 189 -46.91 16.81 21.42
C GLY A 189 -47.62 17.80 20.48
N LYS A 190 -47.10 19.04 20.38
CA LYS A 190 -47.55 20.00 19.39
C LYS A 190 -46.91 19.65 18.04
N ASP A 191 -47.64 19.83 16.94
CA ASP A 191 -47.11 19.65 15.58
C ASP A 191 -45.81 20.43 15.39
N GLY A 192 -44.74 19.76 14.93
CA GLY A 192 -43.45 20.38 14.71
C GLY A 192 -42.50 20.42 15.92
N SER A 193 -42.91 19.85 17.11
CA SER A 193 -42.05 19.81 18.31
C SER A 193 -40.78 19.04 18.16
N ILE A 194 -40.71 18.09 17.21
CA ILE A 194 -39.51 17.30 16.87
C ILE A 194 -39.29 17.40 15.38
N LYS A 195 -38.12 17.88 14.97
CA LYS A 195 -37.68 17.89 13.57
C LYS A 195 -36.39 17.06 13.43
N ILE A 196 -36.38 16.20 12.41
CA ILE A 196 -35.21 15.49 11.98
C ILE A 196 -34.62 16.26 10.80
N ILE A 197 -33.41 16.77 10.98
CA ILE A 197 -32.68 17.52 9.93
C ILE A 197 -31.56 16.59 9.45
N PRO A 198 -31.66 16.02 8.25
CA PRO A 198 -30.55 15.19 7.71
C PRO A 198 -29.34 16.08 7.46
N ILE A 199 -28.16 15.61 7.89
CA ILE A 199 -26.89 16.23 7.53
C ILE A 199 -26.61 15.76 6.10
N ALA A 200 -26.83 16.64 5.15
CA ALA A 200 -26.67 16.54 3.69
C ALA A 200 -26.30 15.16 3.10
N GLU A 201 -27.29 14.51 2.50
CA GLU A 201 -27.09 13.22 1.77
C GLU A 201 -26.88 13.41 0.26
N ALA A 202 -27.14 14.60 -0.26
CA ALA A 202 -27.09 14.86 -1.70
C ALA A 202 -25.65 14.91 -2.21
N GLY A 203 -25.26 13.96 -3.01
CA GLY A 203 -23.97 13.94 -3.69
C GLY A 203 -22.94 12.93 -3.14
N ALA A 204 -23.07 12.48 -1.89
CA ALA A 204 -22.06 11.65 -1.25
C ALA A 204 -21.70 10.36 -2.03
N LYS A 205 -22.66 9.70 -2.68
CA LYS A 205 -22.40 8.45 -3.42
C LYS A 205 -21.56 8.67 -4.66
N ASP A 206 -21.84 9.68 -5.45
CA ASP A 206 -21.14 9.95 -6.71
C ASP A 206 -19.77 10.55 -6.43
N GLU A 207 -19.66 11.39 -5.40
CA GLU A 207 -18.42 12.00 -4.96
C GLU A 207 -17.42 10.95 -4.46
N PHE A 208 -17.86 9.96 -3.66
CA PHE A 208 -16.97 8.87 -3.20
C PHE A 208 -16.49 7.98 -4.34
N LEU A 209 -17.33 7.72 -5.33
CA LEU A 209 -16.94 6.94 -6.49
C LEU A 209 -15.92 7.74 -7.33
N GLY A 210 -16.16 9.04 -7.51
CA GLY A 210 -15.26 9.96 -8.18
C GLY A 210 -13.87 10.00 -7.53
N ILE A 211 -13.81 10.22 -6.21
CA ILE A 211 -12.57 10.21 -5.44
C ILE A 211 -11.84 8.87 -5.59
N LYS A 212 -12.58 7.77 -5.48
CA LYS A 212 -12.00 6.43 -5.57
C LYS A 212 -11.39 6.15 -6.93
N ASN A 213 -12.04 6.55 -8.01
CA ASN A 213 -11.56 6.36 -9.37
C ASN A 213 -10.37 7.28 -9.69
N ALA A 214 -10.43 8.55 -9.28
CA ALA A 214 -9.32 9.49 -9.46
C ALA A 214 -8.06 9.03 -8.70
N THR A 215 -8.20 8.71 -7.42
CA THR A 215 -7.07 8.24 -6.59
C THR A 215 -6.52 6.89 -7.06
N GLN A 216 -7.35 6.03 -7.63
CA GLN A 216 -6.88 4.80 -8.28
C GLN A 216 -5.99 5.13 -9.48
N ALA A 217 -6.41 6.04 -10.36
CA ALA A 217 -5.62 6.42 -11.53
C ALA A 217 -4.28 7.05 -11.12
N ASP A 218 -4.26 7.93 -10.13
CA ASP A 218 -3.05 8.56 -9.61
C ASP A 218 -2.06 7.53 -9.05
N VAL A 219 -2.54 6.57 -8.25
CA VAL A 219 -1.72 5.49 -7.70
C VAL A 219 -1.15 4.61 -8.82
N MET A 220 -1.97 4.24 -9.80
CA MET A 220 -1.53 3.42 -10.92
C MET A 220 -0.49 4.13 -11.78
N ALA A 221 -0.68 5.44 -12.04
CA ALA A 221 0.26 6.27 -12.79
C ALA A 221 1.62 6.37 -12.07
N ALA A 222 1.63 6.60 -10.75
CA ALA A 222 2.87 6.68 -9.98
C ALA A 222 3.62 5.35 -9.90
N HIS A 223 2.91 4.23 -9.97
CA HIS A 223 3.51 2.91 -10.09
C HIS A 223 3.84 2.52 -11.54
N ARG A 224 3.41 3.31 -12.53
CA ARG A 224 3.55 3.02 -13.96
C ARG A 224 3.01 1.63 -14.35
N VAL A 225 1.97 1.18 -13.64
CA VAL A 225 1.34 -0.12 -13.86
C VAL A 225 0.08 0.05 -14.71
N PRO A 226 0.01 -0.57 -15.90
CA PRO A 226 -1.21 -0.56 -16.70
C PRO A 226 -2.38 -1.20 -15.94
N PRO A 227 -3.57 -0.55 -15.88
CA PRO A 227 -4.72 -1.06 -15.13
C PRO A 227 -5.14 -2.48 -15.52
N GLN A 228 -4.97 -2.83 -16.79
CA GLN A 228 -5.28 -4.15 -17.34
C GLN A 228 -4.52 -5.28 -16.62
N LEU A 229 -3.29 -5.02 -16.19
CA LEU A 229 -2.46 -6.02 -15.50
C LEU A 229 -2.91 -6.31 -14.06
N LEU A 230 -3.75 -5.43 -13.50
CA LEU A 230 -4.40 -5.64 -12.19
C LEU A 230 -5.87 -6.07 -12.31
N GLY A 231 -6.33 -6.44 -13.51
CA GLY A 231 -7.71 -6.85 -13.76
C GLY A 231 -8.72 -5.70 -13.63
N ILE A 232 -8.27 -4.45 -13.76
CA ILE A 232 -9.15 -3.28 -13.70
C ILE A 232 -9.67 -3.01 -15.10
N VAL A 233 -11.01 -3.08 -15.24
CA VAL A 233 -11.68 -2.74 -16.49
C VAL A 233 -11.81 -1.22 -16.57
N PRO A 234 -11.32 -0.56 -17.63
CA PRO A 234 -11.51 0.87 -17.82
C PRO A 234 -13.00 1.23 -17.89
N ALA A 235 -13.33 2.46 -17.48
CA ALA A 235 -14.70 3.00 -17.64
C ALA A 235 -15.10 2.97 -19.12
N GLN A 236 -16.43 2.87 -19.38
CA GLN A 236 -16.98 2.79 -20.73
C GLN A 236 -16.40 3.86 -21.66
N GLY A 237 -15.94 3.44 -22.84
CA GLY A 237 -15.45 4.33 -23.91
C GLY A 237 -13.94 4.39 -24.08
N SER A 238 -13.13 3.84 -23.18
CA SER A 238 -11.70 3.69 -23.42
C SER A 238 -11.42 2.35 -24.10
N ALA A 239 -10.69 2.37 -25.20
CA ALA A 239 -10.19 1.15 -25.84
C ALA A 239 -9.37 0.36 -24.80
N PHE A 240 -9.73 -0.91 -24.59
CA PHE A 240 -9.05 -1.75 -23.59
C PHE A 240 -7.58 -2.02 -23.95
N GLY A 241 -7.14 -1.58 -25.13
CA GLY A 241 -5.80 -1.88 -25.64
C GLY A 241 -5.53 -3.38 -25.73
N ASN A 242 -4.48 -3.75 -26.38
CA ASN A 242 -4.06 -5.15 -26.39
C ASN A 242 -3.34 -5.48 -25.06
N PRO A 243 -3.86 -6.38 -24.21
CA PRO A 243 -3.19 -6.75 -22.96
C PRO A 243 -1.78 -7.32 -23.16
N LYS A 244 -1.51 -7.95 -24.32
CA LYS A 244 -0.18 -8.48 -24.65
C LYS A 244 0.82 -7.34 -24.83
N ASP A 245 0.43 -6.27 -25.54
CA ASP A 245 1.30 -5.11 -25.78
C ASP A 245 1.54 -4.33 -24.46
N ALA A 246 0.49 -4.15 -23.66
CA ALA A 246 0.61 -3.52 -22.33
C ALA A 246 1.56 -4.32 -21.41
N THR A 247 1.48 -5.66 -21.46
CA THR A 247 2.39 -6.54 -20.70
C THR A 247 3.82 -6.42 -21.24
N ALA A 248 4.00 -6.35 -22.55
CA ALA A 248 5.33 -6.24 -23.14
C ALA A 248 6.00 -4.91 -22.76
N MET A 249 5.30 -3.80 -22.93
CA MET A 249 5.77 -2.47 -22.56
C MET A 249 6.07 -2.35 -21.06
N PHE A 250 5.18 -2.87 -20.22
CA PHE A 250 5.40 -2.86 -18.77
C PHE A 250 6.63 -3.65 -18.36
N TYR A 251 6.87 -4.78 -19.00
CA TYR A 251 8.04 -5.59 -18.72
C TYR A 251 9.32 -4.86 -19.13
N GLU A 252 9.35 -4.30 -20.32
CA GLU A 252 10.50 -3.57 -20.88
C GLU A 252 10.81 -2.30 -20.08
N LEU A 253 9.78 -1.51 -19.74
CA LEU A 253 9.95 -0.19 -19.12
C LEU A 253 10.07 -0.23 -17.59
N GLU A 254 9.58 -1.28 -16.92
CA GLU A 254 9.54 -1.36 -15.47
C GLU A 254 10.25 -2.58 -14.90
N ILE A 255 10.09 -3.75 -15.49
CA ILE A 255 10.65 -4.98 -14.92
C ILE A 255 12.13 -5.15 -15.29
N GLU A 256 12.51 -4.92 -16.53
CA GLU A 256 13.92 -4.99 -16.96
C GLU A 256 14.81 -3.97 -16.23
N PRO A 257 14.42 -2.70 -16.03
CA PRO A 257 15.17 -1.77 -15.21
C PRO A 257 15.32 -2.23 -13.74
N LEU A 258 14.27 -2.83 -13.16
CA LEU A 258 14.38 -3.41 -11.82
C LEU A 258 15.34 -4.61 -11.81
N GLN A 259 15.31 -5.47 -12.81
CA GLN A 259 16.26 -6.57 -12.93
C GLN A 259 17.70 -6.05 -13.06
N ALA A 260 17.92 -5.01 -13.88
CA ALA A 260 19.23 -4.38 -14.05
C ALA A 260 19.78 -3.85 -12.72
N ALA A 261 18.95 -3.20 -11.90
CA ALA A 261 19.36 -2.72 -10.56
C ALA A 261 19.80 -3.88 -9.65
N PHE A 262 19.16 -5.05 -9.75
CA PHE A 262 19.57 -6.23 -8.97
C PHE A 262 20.80 -6.94 -9.51
N LEU A 263 21.16 -6.78 -10.79
CA LEU A 263 22.42 -7.31 -11.33
C LEU A 263 23.65 -6.63 -10.71
N GLU A 264 23.53 -5.40 -10.22
CA GLU A 264 24.60 -4.71 -9.47
C GLU A 264 25.10 -5.50 -8.24
N VAL A 265 24.29 -6.43 -7.72
CA VAL A 265 24.72 -7.33 -6.64
C VAL A 265 25.93 -8.15 -7.06
N ASN A 266 25.99 -8.58 -8.33
CA ASN A 266 27.10 -9.37 -8.86
C ASN A 266 28.42 -8.61 -8.80
N ASP A 267 28.39 -7.32 -9.20
CA ASP A 267 29.58 -6.46 -9.21
C ASP A 267 30.07 -6.22 -7.78
N ARG A 268 29.16 -5.99 -6.84
CA ARG A 268 29.51 -5.72 -5.43
C ARG A 268 29.99 -6.95 -4.69
N VAL A 269 29.53 -8.14 -5.07
CA VAL A 269 29.97 -9.42 -4.47
C VAL A 269 31.19 -9.97 -5.18
N GLY A 270 31.43 -9.59 -6.43
CA GLY A 270 32.53 -10.06 -7.29
C GLY A 270 32.30 -11.47 -7.86
N GLN A 271 31.07 -11.95 -7.89
CA GLN A 271 30.69 -13.25 -8.48
C GLN A 271 29.21 -13.26 -8.88
N GLU A 272 28.81 -14.18 -9.74
CA GLU A 272 27.42 -14.28 -10.20
C GLU A 272 26.50 -14.77 -9.08
N VAL A 273 25.76 -13.85 -8.49
CA VAL A 273 24.75 -14.11 -7.44
C VAL A 273 23.35 -14.09 -8.01
N VAL A 274 23.06 -13.06 -8.82
CA VAL A 274 21.76 -12.83 -9.44
C VAL A 274 21.85 -13.07 -10.94
N ARG A 275 20.98 -13.91 -11.43
CA ARG A 275 20.81 -14.19 -12.86
C ARG A 275 19.32 -14.26 -13.18
N PHE A 276 18.93 -13.71 -14.30
CA PHE A 276 17.54 -13.77 -14.76
C PHE A 276 17.40 -14.68 -15.97
N ARG A 277 16.28 -15.40 -16.01
CA ARG A 277 15.92 -16.18 -17.19
C ARG A 277 15.53 -15.24 -18.32
N ALA A 278 16.01 -15.54 -19.53
CA ALA A 278 15.57 -14.83 -20.72
C ALA A 278 14.04 -14.93 -20.84
N ARG A 279 13.40 -13.81 -21.16
CA ARG A 279 11.97 -13.81 -21.45
C ARG A 279 11.74 -14.59 -22.74
N ALA A 280 10.95 -15.65 -22.68
CA ALA A 280 10.43 -16.25 -23.91
C ALA A 280 9.54 -15.19 -24.58
N LEU A 281 10.02 -14.61 -25.66
CA LEU A 281 9.17 -13.80 -26.54
C LEU A 281 8.03 -14.71 -26.96
N ALA A 282 6.79 -14.34 -26.65
CA ALA A 282 5.64 -15.05 -27.18
C ALA A 282 5.77 -14.97 -28.72
N SER A 283 6.22 -16.06 -29.32
CA SER A 283 6.22 -16.21 -30.76
C SER A 283 4.82 -15.89 -31.25
N GLY A 284 4.70 -14.82 -32.06
CA GLY A 284 3.45 -14.39 -32.64
C GLY A 284 2.85 -15.56 -33.40
N GLY A 285 1.69 -15.98 -32.92
CA GLY A 285 0.77 -16.83 -33.66
C GLY A 285 -0.33 -15.96 -34.25
#